data_06822d122c17fc7f46b7497aa7f848f2
#
_entry.id   06822d122c17fc7f46b7497aa7f848f2
#
_cell.length_a   1.000
_cell.length_b   1.000
_cell.length_c   1.000
_cell.angle_alpha   90.00
_cell.angle_beta   90.00
_cell.angle_gamma   90.00
#
_symmetry.space_group_name_H-M   'P 1'
#
loop_
_entity.id
_entity.type
_entity.pdbx_description
1 polymer ?
#
loop_
_entity_poly.entity_id
_entity_poly.type
_entity_poly.pdbx_seq_one_letter_code
_entity_poly.pdbx_strand_id
1 'polypeptide(L)'
;PAAFALKEVNRSNKIQNPVNEIVRIIRYSLVTNKQLCYNIMYSGIIGAATLTMAWFVQPVLMYLKTPVSWYGVIWTVLNLTVGFAALWSDRVDNYFGPRKMGILILVFIVGGYVSLAFNLTYAGLAILFVFYIFRGFATPILKGYINQMTFSDMRATVLSIRNFIIRLMFAAIAPFIGWLNDMYSLQVALLVSAGIILLPGGIFLGLQFRKETS
;
A
#
# COMPACT_ATOMS: atom_id res chain seq x y z
N PRO A 1 29.26 -10.87 -13.62
CA PRO A 1 30.36 -9.94 -13.87
C PRO A 1 29.98 -8.47 -13.73
N ALA A 2 28.70 -8.05 -13.95
CA ALA A 2 28.29 -6.64 -13.90
C ALA A 2 28.33 -6.00 -12.49
N ALA A 3 28.23 -6.77 -11.42
CA ALA A 3 28.23 -6.27 -10.05
C ALA A 3 29.57 -5.65 -9.62
N PHE A 4 30.69 -5.98 -10.26
CA PHE A 4 32.02 -5.44 -9.95
C PHE A 4 32.31 -4.10 -10.63
N ALA A 5 31.42 -3.61 -11.51
CA ALA A 5 31.60 -2.34 -12.21
C ALA A 5 30.88 -1.16 -11.52
N LEU A 6 30.18 -1.40 -10.43
CA LEU A 6 29.52 -0.34 -9.67
C LEU A 6 30.55 0.38 -8.80
N LYS A 7 30.95 1.58 -9.23
CA LYS A 7 31.80 2.47 -8.46
C LYS A 7 31.05 2.90 -7.18
N GLU A 8 31.56 2.49 -6.01
CA GLU A 8 30.98 2.96 -4.76
C GLU A 8 31.00 4.49 -4.69
N VAL A 9 29.82 5.06 -4.54
CA VAL A 9 29.70 6.50 -4.29
C VAL A 9 30.23 6.75 -2.87
N ASN A 10 31.39 7.39 -2.80
CA ASN A 10 32.06 7.73 -1.55
C ASN A 10 31.16 8.64 -0.72
N ARG A 11 30.44 8.09 0.27
CA ARG A 11 29.66 8.85 1.24
C ARG A 11 30.62 9.54 2.20
N SER A 12 30.98 10.76 1.91
CA SER A 12 31.96 11.55 2.66
C SER A 12 31.48 12.10 4.01
N ASN A 13 30.33 11.72 4.50
CA ASN A 13 29.89 12.06 5.85
C ASN A 13 30.05 10.85 6.78
N LYS A 14 31.09 10.84 7.59
CA LYS A 14 31.24 9.96 8.76
C LYS A 14 30.05 10.22 9.69
N ILE A 15 29.09 9.27 9.71
CA ILE A 15 27.98 9.26 10.66
C ILE A 15 28.59 9.05 12.04
N GLN A 16 28.69 10.09 12.84
CA GLN A 16 29.27 10.03 14.20
C GLN A 16 28.39 9.21 15.15
N ASN A 17 27.08 9.08 14.88
CA ASN A 17 26.16 8.30 15.71
C ASN A 17 24.95 7.82 14.88
N PRO A 18 24.97 6.57 14.34
CA PRO A 18 23.92 6.07 13.44
C PRO A 18 22.53 6.08 14.05
N VAL A 19 22.41 5.81 15.35
CA VAL A 19 21.13 5.78 16.07
C VAL A 19 20.51 7.17 16.13
N ASN A 20 21.28 8.19 16.49
CA ASN A 20 20.81 9.57 16.56
C ASN A 20 20.36 10.08 15.19
N GLU A 21 21.02 9.67 14.12
CA GLU A 21 20.63 10.03 12.77
C GLU A 21 19.28 9.39 12.38
N ILE A 22 19.09 8.11 12.66
CA ILE A 22 17.82 7.41 12.44
C ILE A 22 16.69 8.10 13.22
N VAL A 23 16.89 8.40 14.51
CA VAL A 23 15.91 9.10 15.33
C VAL A 23 15.58 10.49 14.77
N ARG A 24 16.59 11.22 14.29
CA ARG A 24 16.39 12.51 13.62
C ARG A 24 15.53 12.38 12.37
N ILE A 25 15.78 11.37 11.53
CA ILE A 25 15.01 11.12 10.30
C ILE A 25 13.57 10.72 10.63
N ILE A 26 13.35 9.86 11.64
CA ILE A 26 12.01 9.49 12.12
C ILE A 26 11.26 10.75 12.57
N ARG A 27 11.89 11.58 13.43
CA ARG A 27 11.27 12.81 13.91
C ARG A 27 10.96 13.78 12.78
N TYR A 28 11.88 13.95 11.84
CA TYR A 28 11.67 14.78 10.65
C TYR A 28 10.48 14.29 9.83
N SER A 29 10.42 12.98 9.53
CA SER A 29 9.42 12.38 8.65
C SER A 29 8.02 12.30 9.23
N LEU A 30 7.90 12.09 10.55
CA LEU A 30 6.62 11.85 11.20
C LEU A 30 6.10 13.03 12.02
N VAL A 31 6.97 13.98 12.40
CA VAL A 31 6.59 15.08 13.30
C VAL A 31 6.84 16.44 12.65
N THR A 32 8.04 16.68 12.13
CA THR A 32 8.45 18.01 11.64
C THR A 32 7.82 18.33 10.29
N ASN A 33 7.88 17.38 9.33
CA ASN A 33 7.31 17.57 7.99
C ASN A 33 5.92 16.93 7.91
N LYS A 34 4.90 17.72 8.23
CA LYS A 34 3.49 17.25 8.23
C LYS A 34 3.06 16.67 6.89
N GLN A 35 3.45 17.28 5.78
CA GLN A 35 3.08 16.83 4.45
C GLN A 35 3.68 15.46 4.13
N LEU A 36 4.95 15.25 4.48
CA LEU A 36 5.62 13.97 4.36
C LEU A 36 4.96 12.91 5.27
N CYS A 37 4.62 13.27 6.51
CA CYS A 37 3.91 12.42 7.45
C CYS A 37 2.56 11.94 6.85
N TYR A 38 1.74 12.86 6.33
CA TYR A 38 0.45 12.50 5.72
C TYR A 38 0.61 11.55 4.53
N ASN A 39 1.62 11.77 3.68
CA ASN A 39 1.94 10.86 2.58
C ASN A 39 2.37 9.48 3.07
N ILE A 40 3.22 9.41 4.09
CA ILE A 40 3.67 8.15 4.68
C ILE A 40 2.48 7.40 5.30
N MET A 41 1.63 8.09 6.06
CA MET A 41 0.46 7.48 6.70
C MET A 41 -0.57 6.99 5.67
N TYR A 42 -0.91 7.81 4.67
CA TYR A 42 -1.78 7.40 3.58
C TYR A 42 -1.21 6.18 2.83
N SER A 43 0.06 6.24 2.45
CA SER A 43 0.76 5.13 1.82
C SER A 43 0.82 3.88 2.71
N GLY A 44 0.93 4.07 4.03
CA GLY A 44 0.87 3.00 5.03
C GLY A 44 -0.48 2.29 5.05
N ILE A 45 -1.57 3.05 5.08
CA ILE A 45 -2.94 2.55 5.06
C ILE A 45 -3.22 1.76 3.77
N ILE A 46 -2.92 2.33 2.60
CA ILE A 46 -3.08 1.65 1.32
C ILE A 46 -2.21 0.40 1.24
N GLY A 47 -0.96 0.47 1.72
CA GLY A 47 -0.06 -0.67 1.78
C GLY A 47 -0.58 -1.79 2.67
N ALA A 48 -1.07 -1.48 3.87
CA ALA A 48 -1.68 -2.44 4.78
C ALA A 48 -2.97 -3.04 4.17
N ALA A 49 -3.82 -2.21 3.54
CA ALA A 49 -5.00 -2.67 2.83
C ALA A 49 -4.66 -3.71 1.74
N THR A 50 -3.70 -3.38 0.88
CA THR A 50 -3.30 -4.30 -0.20
C THR A 50 -2.66 -5.59 0.32
N LEU A 51 -1.96 -5.53 1.45
CA LEU A 51 -1.41 -6.69 2.13
C LEU A 51 -2.52 -7.55 2.73
N THR A 52 -3.50 -6.95 3.41
CA THR A 52 -4.67 -7.65 3.96
C THR A 52 -5.46 -8.36 2.86
N MET A 53 -5.75 -7.70 1.72
CA MET A 53 -6.43 -8.36 0.59
C MET A 53 -5.61 -9.54 0.05
N ALA A 54 -4.30 -9.42 -0.01
CA ALA A 54 -3.46 -10.54 -0.42
C ALA A 54 -3.67 -11.78 0.45
N TRP A 55 -3.85 -11.62 1.75
CA TRP A 55 -4.19 -12.73 2.65
C TRP A 55 -5.62 -13.23 2.45
N PHE A 56 -6.57 -12.35 2.10
CA PHE A 56 -7.96 -12.74 1.82
C PHE A 56 -8.16 -13.53 0.52
N VAL A 57 -7.24 -13.45 -0.43
CA VAL A 57 -7.35 -14.24 -1.68
C VAL A 57 -7.54 -15.73 -1.37
N GLN A 58 -6.80 -16.28 -0.42
CA GLN A 58 -6.91 -17.70 -0.08
C GLN A 58 -8.27 -18.05 0.57
N PRO A 59 -8.77 -17.35 1.61
CA PRO A 59 -10.13 -17.54 2.11
C PRO A 59 -11.23 -17.43 1.02
N VAL A 60 -11.10 -16.49 0.10
CA VAL A 60 -12.03 -16.33 -1.03
C VAL A 60 -12.00 -17.58 -1.92
N LEU A 61 -10.83 -18.08 -2.30
CA LEU A 61 -10.69 -19.28 -3.12
C LEU A 61 -11.23 -20.53 -2.40
N MET A 62 -11.03 -20.62 -1.09
CA MET A 62 -11.60 -21.70 -0.26
C MET A 62 -13.12 -21.61 -0.21
N TYR A 63 -13.68 -20.42 -0.02
CA TYR A 63 -15.12 -20.18 -0.03
C TYR A 63 -15.77 -20.61 -1.36
N LEU A 64 -15.09 -20.31 -2.47
CA LEU A 64 -15.51 -20.69 -3.82
C LEU A 64 -15.28 -22.18 -4.15
N LYS A 65 -14.74 -22.97 -3.21
CA LYS A 65 -14.39 -24.38 -3.41
C LYS A 65 -13.48 -24.60 -4.62
N THR A 66 -12.60 -23.63 -4.89
CA THR A 66 -11.63 -23.71 -5.99
C THR A 66 -10.63 -24.84 -5.71
N PRO A 67 -10.33 -25.74 -6.67
CA PRO A 67 -9.32 -26.77 -6.47
C PRO A 67 -7.95 -26.14 -6.14
N VAL A 68 -7.25 -26.70 -5.16
CA VAL A 68 -5.93 -26.19 -4.67
C VAL A 68 -4.91 -26.08 -5.80
N SER A 69 -4.99 -26.97 -6.81
CA SER A 69 -4.12 -26.92 -7.99
C SER A 69 -4.18 -25.59 -8.77
N TRP A 70 -5.31 -24.85 -8.70
CA TRP A 70 -5.49 -23.56 -9.35
C TRP A 70 -4.95 -22.38 -8.55
N TYR A 71 -4.67 -22.53 -7.26
CA TYR A 71 -4.20 -21.43 -6.40
C TYR A 71 -2.93 -20.80 -6.94
N GLY A 72 -1.95 -21.62 -7.32
CA GLY A 72 -0.69 -21.13 -7.87
C GLY A 72 -0.88 -20.33 -9.17
N VAL A 73 -1.76 -20.80 -10.05
CA VAL A 73 -2.08 -20.12 -11.32
C VAL A 73 -2.73 -18.77 -11.04
N ILE A 74 -3.76 -18.72 -10.19
CA ILE A 74 -4.48 -17.49 -9.84
C ILE A 74 -3.52 -16.49 -9.19
N TRP A 75 -2.70 -16.93 -8.23
CA TRP A 75 -1.68 -16.07 -7.60
C TRP A 75 -0.67 -15.52 -8.60
N THR A 76 -0.22 -16.34 -9.53
CA THR A 76 0.72 -15.90 -10.57
C THR A 76 0.10 -14.83 -11.45
N VAL A 77 -1.12 -15.05 -11.93
CA VAL A 77 -1.81 -14.09 -12.81
C VAL A 77 -2.11 -12.78 -12.08
N LEU A 78 -2.56 -12.83 -10.82
CA LEU A 78 -2.78 -11.64 -10.00
C LEU A 78 -1.49 -10.84 -9.80
N ASN A 79 -0.36 -11.49 -9.51
CA ASN A 79 0.92 -10.79 -9.33
C ASN A 79 1.50 -10.27 -10.65
N LEU A 80 1.31 -10.97 -11.77
CA LEU A 80 1.63 -10.45 -13.09
C LEU A 80 0.83 -9.18 -13.40
N THR A 81 -0.45 -9.14 -13.04
CA THR A 81 -1.29 -7.94 -13.17
C THR A 81 -0.70 -6.75 -12.40
N VAL A 82 -0.21 -6.96 -11.17
CA VAL A 82 0.51 -5.92 -10.41
C VAL A 82 1.75 -5.44 -11.15
N GLY A 83 2.56 -6.36 -11.67
CA GLY A 83 3.78 -6.03 -12.41
C GLY A 83 3.49 -5.20 -13.66
N PHE A 84 2.54 -5.63 -14.48
CA PHE A 84 2.13 -4.88 -15.67
C PHE A 84 1.56 -3.50 -15.32
N ALA A 85 0.68 -3.40 -14.33
CA ALA A 85 0.14 -2.12 -13.88
C ALA A 85 1.27 -1.17 -13.39
N ALA A 86 2.25 -1.68 -12.67
CA ALA A 86 3.38 -0.90 -12.18
C ALA A 86 4.20 -0.26 -13.30
N LEU A 87 4.34 -0.93 -14.46
CA LEU A 87 5.04 -0.37 -15.63
C LEU A 87 4.36 0.88 -16.23
N TRP A 88 3.05 1.00 -16.04
CA TRP A 88 2.25 2.12 -16.57
C TRP A 88 1.97 3.19 -15.52
N SER A 89 2.43 2.99 -14.28
CA SER A 89 2.11 3.85 -13.14
C SER A 89 2.45 5.33 -13.37
N ASP A 90 3.63 5.62 -13.91
CA ASP A 90 4.06 7.00 -14.14
C ASP A 90 3.21 7.71 -15.22
N ARG A 91 2.80 6.97 -16.27
CA ARG A 91 1.93 7.53 -17.31
C ARG A 91 0.54 7.86 -16.77
N VAL A 92 0.00 6.94 -15.96
CA VAL A 92 -1.33 7.10 -15.34
C VAL A 92 -1.31 8.24 -14.33
N ASP A 93 -0.27 8.32 -13.50
CA ASP A 93 -0.11 9.39 -12.52
C ASP A 93 0.05 10.77 -13.17
N ASN A 94 0.85 10.87 -14.23
CA ASN A 94 1.02 12.10 -15.00
C ASN A 94 -0.28 12.57 -15.68
N TYR A 95 -1.14 11.63 -16.11
CA TYR A 95 -2.42 11.96 -16.75
C TYR A 95 -3.47 12.46 -15.75
N PHE A 96 -3.62 11.79 -14.62
CA PHE A 96 -4.65 12.14 -13.63
C PHE A 96 -4.17 13.18 -12.61
N GLY A 97 -2.88 13.21 -12.34
CA GLY A 97 -2.27 14.03 -11.31
C GLY A 97 -2.44 13.47 -9.87
N PRO A 98 -1.61 13.93 -8.93
CA PRO A 98 -1.49 13.31 -7.61
C PRO A 98 -2.79 13.25 -6.79
N ARG A 99 -3.59 14.32 -6.84
CA ARG A 99 -4.85 14.38 -6.08
C ARG A 99 -5.89 13.39 -6.58
N LYS A 100 -6.12 13.36 -7.90
CA LYS A 100 -7.10 12.44 -8.50
C LYS A 100 -6.61 11.00 -8.37
N MET A 101 -5.31 10.76 -8.58
CA MET A 101 -4.73 9.43 -8.45
C MET A 101 -4.83 8.90 -7.01
N GLY A 102 -4.59 9.73 -6.00
CA GLY A 102 -4.84 9.35 -4.60
C GLY A 102 -6.29 8.95 -4.36
N ILE A 103 -7.26 9.75 -4.84
CA ILE A 103 -8.70 9.42 -4.72
C ILE A 103 -9.02 8.12 -5.44
N LEU A 104 -8.56 7.93 -6.67
CA LEU A 104 -8.79 6.71 -7.45
C LEU A 104 -8.24 5.47 -6.74
N ILE A 105 -7.01 5.52 -6.23
CA ILE A 105 -6.42 4.42 -5.47
C ILE A 105 -7.32 4.07 -4.27
N LEU A 106 -7.73 5.05 -3.46
CA LEU A 106 -8.59 4.79 -2.29
C LEU A 106 -9.93 4.19 -2.70
N VAL A 107 -10.61 4.77 -3.70
CA VAL A 107 -11.93 4.33 -4.16
C VAL A 107 -11.87 2.90 -4.70
N PHE A 108 -10.90 2.57 -5.53
CA PHE A 108 -10.80 1.22 -6.10
C PHE A 108 -10.30 0.17 -5.11
N ILE A 109 -9.45 0.55 -4.15
CA ILE A 109 -9.06 -0.36 -3.06
C ILE A 109 -10.25 -0.64 -2.15
N VAL A 110 -10.95 0.39 -1.66
CA VAL A 110 -12.14 0.21 -0.81
C VAL A 110 -13.28 -0.45 -1.59
N GLY A 111 -13.53 0.01 -2.82
CA GLY A 111 -14.53 -0.56 -3.72
C GLY A 111 -14.28 -2.04 -4.01
N GLY A 112 -13.02 -2.46 -4.13
CA GLY A 112 -12.64 -3.86 -4.29
C GLY A 112 -13.07 -4.72 -3.09
N TYR A 113 -12.86 -4.24 -1.86
CA TYR A 113 -13.33 -4.93 -0.65
C TYR A 113 -14.85 -5.03 -0.60
N VAL A 114 -15.55 -3.92 -0.82
CA VAL A 114 -17.03 -3.87 -0.79
C VAL A 114 -17.62 -4.75 -1.90
N SER A 115 -17.14 -4.59 -3.14
CA SER A 115 -17.65 -5.36 -4.27
C SER A 115 -17.41 -6.87 -4.10
N LEU A 116 -16.26 -7.26 -3.57
CA LEU A 116 -15.97 -8.66 -3.29
C LEU A 116 -16.86 -9.22 -2.18
N ALA A 117 -17.15 -8.43 -1.14
CA ALA A 117 -18.05 -8.83 -0.05
C ALA A 117 -19.46 -9.19 -0.54
N PHE A 118 -19.95 -8.47 -1.54
CA PHE A 118 -21.28 -8.75 -2.12
C PHE A 118 -21.26 -9.73 -3.29
N ASN A 119 -20.10 -10.04 -3.84
CA ASN A 119 -19.96 -10.94 -5.00
C ASN A 119 -18.93 -12.04 -4.74
N LEU A 120 -19.18 -12.86 -3.72
CA LEU A 120 -18.37 -14.04 -3.40
C LEU A 120 -18.71 -15.19 -4.38
N THR A 121 -18.42 -14.95 -5.66
CA THR A 121 -18.64 -15.87 -6.79
C THR A 121 -17.39 -15.92 -7.67
N TYR A 122 -17.34 -16.83 -8.63
CA TYR A 122 -16.26 -16.85 -9.63
C TYR A 122 -16.18 -15.53 -10.43
N ALA A 123 -17.31 -14.85 -10.67
CA ALA A 123 -17.29 -13.49 -11.24
C ALA A 123 -16.59 -12.46 -10.32
N GLY A 124 -16.65 -12.66 -9.00
CA GLY A 124 -15.93 -11.86 -8.03
C GLY A 124 -14.40 -11.95 -8.18
N LEU A 125 -13.86 -13.01 -8.77
CA LEU A 125 -12.43 -13.08 -9.10
C LEU A 125 -12.02 -11.97 -10.09
N ALA A 126 -12.91 -11.55 -10.99
CA ALA A 126 -12.65 -10.42 -11.89
C ALA A 126 -12.45 -9.11 -11.10
N ILE A 127 -13.16 -8.94 -9.97
CA ILE A 127 -13.00 -7.80 -9.06
C ILE A 127 -11.59 -7.78 -8.45
N LEU A 128 -11.04 -8.95 -8.11
CA LEU A 128 -9.66 -9.06 -7.64
C LEU A 128 -8.66 -8.56 -8.68
N PHE A 129 -8.87 -8.80 -9.98
CA PHE A 129 -7.98 -8.26 -11.02
C PHE A 129 -7.99 -6.73 -11.02
N VAL A 130 -9.16 -6.10 -10.95
CA VAL A 130 -9.26 -4.64 -10.86
C VAL A 130 -8.56 -4.12 -9.62
N PHE A 131 -8.79 -4.75 -8.47
CA PHE A 131 -8.09 -4.43 -7.23
C PHE A 131 -6.56 -4.53 -7.39
N TYR A 132 -6.06 -5.60 -8.02
CA TYR A 132 -4.63 -5.82 -8.20
C TYR A 132 -3.99 -4.85 -9.22
N ILE A 133 -4.75 -4.34 -10.20
CA ILE A 133 -4.32 -3.24 -11.07
C ILE A 133 -4.03 -1.99 -10.20
N PHE A 134 -4.98 -1.57 -9.36
CA PHE A 134 -4.81 -0.40 -8.51
C PHE A 134 -3.74 -0.60 -7.42
N ARG A 135 -3.59 -1.81 -6.89
CA ARG A 135 -2.44 -2.20 -6.06
C ARG A 135 -1.12 -2.00 -6.80
N GLY A 136 -1.07 -2.37 -8.09
CA GLY A 136 0.11 -2.19 -8.95
C GLY A 136 0.47 -0.73 -9.15
N PHE A 137 -0.50 0.14 -9.36
CA PHE A 137 -0.28 1.60 -9.43
C PHE A 137 0.12 2.20 -8.08
N ALA A 138 -0.54 1.80 -6.99
CA ALA A 138 -0.37 2.41 -5.68
C ALA A 138 1.07 2.37 -5.17
N THR A 139 1.76 1.25 -5.32
CA THR A 139 3.10 1.08 -4.74
C THR A 139 4.15 2.03 -5.34
N PRO A 140 4.37 2.10 -6.68
CA PRO A 140 5.36 3.00 -7.25
C PRO A 140 4.95 4.47 -7.11
N ILE A 141 3.67 4.81 -7.33
CA ILE A 141 3.17 6.20 -7.26
C ILE A 141 3.37 6.77 -5.86
N LEU A 142 2.89 6.08 -4.82
CA LEU A 142 3.00 6.56 -3.43
C LEU A 142 4.45 6.60 -2.93
N LYS A 143 5.33 5.69 -3.40
CA LYS A 143 6.77 5.81 -3.16
C LYS A 143 7.37 7.01 -3.88
N GLY A 144 6.92 7.28 -5.11
CA GLY A 144 7.33 8.44 -5.90
C GLY A 144 7.06 9.74 -5.16
N TYR A 145 5.85 9.94 -4.62
CA TYR A 145 5.50 11.13 -3.84
C TYR A 145 6.36 11.32 -2.59
N ILE A 146 6.62 10.24 -1.85
CA ILE A 146 7.51 10.28 -0.68
C ILE A 146 8.93 10.66 -1.10
N ASN A 147 9.43 10.08 -2.20
CA ASN A 147 10.78 10.37 -2.70
C ASN A 147 10.95 11.82 -3.16
N GLN A 148 9.92 12.42 -3.76
CA GLN A 148 9.94 13.83 -4.17
C GLN A 148 10.01 14.80 -2.99
N MET A 149 9.47 14.41 -1.83
CA MET A 149 9.47 15.20 -0.59
C MET A 149 10.68 14.94 0.31
N THR A 150 11.55 14.00 -0.07
CA THR A 150 12.64 13.53 0.79
C THR A 150 13.98 13.77 0.13
N PHE A 151 14.94 14.31 0.89
CA PHE A 151 16.32 14.47 0.44
C PHE A 151 16.95 13.10 0.13
N SER A 152 17.85 13.07 -0.85
CA SER A 152 18.43 11.83 -1.38
C SER A 152 19.15 10.97 -0.34
N ASP A 153 19.80 11.60 0.64
CA ASP A 153 20.52 10.95 1.74
C ASP A 153 19.61 10.21 2.74
N MET A 154 18.34 10.67 2.88
CA MET A 154 17.36 10.12 3.83
C MET A 154 16.34 9.17 3.18
N ARG A 155 16.25 9.10 1.84
CA ARG A 155 15.19 8.35 1.12
C ARG A 155 15.08 6.88 1.55
N ALA A 156 16.22 6.18 1.65
CA ALA A 156 16.22 4.77 2.02
C ALA A 156 15.62 4.57 3.42
N THR A 157 15.97 5.42 4.39
CA THR A 157 15.46 5.35 5.75
C THR A 157 13.97 5.69 5.80
N VAL A 158 13.52 6.75 5.09
CA VAL A 158 12.10 7.13 5.04
C VAL A 158 11.24 6.05 4.39
N LEU A 159 11.71 5.41 3.32
CA LEU A 159 11.01 4.26 2.72
C LEU A 159 10.98 3.03 3.65
N SER A 160 12.02 2.84 4.47
CA SER A 160 12.04 1.80 5.50
C SER A 160 11.02 2.09 6.60
N ILE A 161 10.90 3.34 7.05
CA ILE A 161 9.87 3.78 8.01
C ILE A 161 8.47 3.52 7.43
N ARG A 162 8.23 3.90 6.18
CA ARG A 162 6.97 3.58 5.48
C ARG A 162 6.65 2.09 5.49
N ASN A 163 7.62 1.26 5.12
CA ASN A 163 7.43 -0.19 5.07
C ASN A 163 7.20 -0.79 6.48
N PHE A 164 7.86 -0.25 7.49
CA PHE A 164 7.61 -0.63 8.88
C PHE A 164 6.19 -0.28 9.31
N ILE A 165 5.70 0.93 8.99
CA ILE A 165 4.32 1.36 9.28
C ILE A 165 3.30 0.43 8.60
N ILE A 166 3.50 0.06 7.33
CA ILE A 166 2.63 -0.91 6.63
C ILE A 166 2.53 -2.21 7.41
N ARG A 167 3.67 -2.77 7.82
CA ARG A 167 3.72 -4.04 8.54
C ARG A 167 3.10 -3.93 9.93
N LEU A 168 3.34 -2.83 10.63
CA LEU A 168 2.77 -2.57 11.95
C LEU A 168 1.24 -2.44 11.88
N MET A 169 0.72 -1.67 10.92
CA MET A 169 -0.73 -1.55 10.69
C MET A 169 -1.34 -2.92 10.34
N PHE A 170 -0.70 -3.67 9.45
CA PHE A 170 -1.16 -5.01 9.11
C PHE A 170 -1.16 -5.93 10.34
N ALA A 171 -0.08 -5.96 11.12
CA ALA A 171 0.02 -6.80 12.31
C ALA A 171 -1.03 -6.44 13.38
N ALA A 172 -1.42 -5.18 13.48
CA ALA A 172 -2.48 -4.73 14.40
C ALA A 172 -3.89 -5.10 13.92
N ILE A 173 -4.13 -5.05 12.59
CA ILE A 173 -5.46 -5.21 12.00
C ILE A 173 -5.74 -6.67 11.63
N ALA A 174 -4.76 -7.40 11.09
CA ALA A 174 -4.96 -8.73 10.53
C ALA A 174 -5.52 -9.76 11.51
N PRO A 175 -5.05 -9.85 12.78
CA PRO A 175 -5.64 -10.79 13.74
C PRO A 175 -7.11 -10.50 14.04
N PHE A 176 -7.48 -9.21 14.15
CA PHE A 176 -8.86 -8.80 14.36
C PHE A 176 -9.75 -9.16 13.17
N ILE A 177 -9.27 -8.91 11.95
CA ILE A 177 -10.01 -9.24 10.73
C ILE A 177 -10.10 -10.76 10.54
N GLY A 178 -9.04 -11.52 10.86
CA GLY A 178 -9.07 -12.98 10.89
C GLY A 178 -10.12 -13.51 11.86
N TRP A 179 -10.16 -12.99 13.08
CA TRP A 179 -11.17 -13.32 14.06
C TRP A 179 -12.60 -13.02 13.57
N LEU A 180 -12.83 -11.89 12.90
CA LEU A 180 -14.14 -11.58 12.31
C LEU A 180 -14.54 -12.59 11.22
N ASN A 181 -13.59 -13.02 10.40
CA ASN A 181 -13.84 -14.05 9.39
C ASN A 181 -14.26 -15.38 10.02
N ASP A 182 -13.61 -15.79 11.10
CA ASP A 182 -13.85 -17.08 11.77
C ASP A 182 -15.12 -17.08 12.59
N MET A 183 -15.43 -15.96 13.27
CA MET A 183 -16.60 -15.86 14.16
C MET A 183 -17.90 -15.46 13.45
N TYR A 184 -17.80 -14.72 12.35
CA TYR A 184 -18.98 -14.23 11.64
C TYR A 184 -19.02 -14.72 10.20
N SER A 185 -18.27 -14.09 9.30
CA SER A 185 -18.18 -14.49 7.89
C SER A 185 -17.09 -13.71 7.15
N LEU A 186 -16.68 -14.28 6.02
CA LEU A 186 -15.77 -13.60 5.08
C LEU A 186 -16.34 -12.24 4.60
N GLN A 187 -17.66 -12.16 4.38
CA GLN A 187 -18.34 -10.93 3.99
C GLN A 187 -18.19 -9.83 5.04
N VAL A 188 -18.45 -10.16 6.31
CA VAL A 188 -18.30 -9.20 7.43
C VAL A 188 -16.85 -8.73 7.54
N ALA A 189 -15.89 -9.65 7.47
CA ALA A 189 -14.47 -9.31 7.54
C ALA A 189 -14.03 -8.35 6.41
N LEU A 190 -14.52 -8.56 5.18
CA LEU A 190 -14.26 -7.68 4.04
C LEU A 190 -14.89 -6.31 4.20
N LEU A 191 -16.14 -6.21 4.68
CA LEU A 191 -16.83 -4.93 4.89
C LEU A 191 -16.19 -4.12 6.01
N VAL A 192 -15.83 -4.76 7.12
CA VAL A 192 -15.13 -4.10 8.23
C VAL A 192 -13.75 -3.62 7.78
N SER A 193 -13.03 -4.43 6.99
CA SER A 193 -11.77 -4.00 6.38
C SER A 193 -11.94 -2.74 5.51
N ALA A 194 -12.98 -2.69 4.68
CA ALA A 194 -13.29 -1.52 3.87
C ALA A 194 -13.50 -0.25 4.74
N GLY A 195 -14.23 -0.36 5.86
CA GLY A 195 -14.45 0.74 6.80
C GLY A 195 -13.17 1.21 7.49
N ILE A 196 -12.35 0.27 7.97
CA ILE A 196 -11.05 0.56 8.61
C ILE A 196 -10.07 1.25 7.65
N ILE A 197 -10.18 0.99 6.34
CA ILE A 197 -9.34 1.61 5.32
C ILE A 197 -9.90 2.97 4.90
N LEU A 198 -11.21 3.07 4.68
CA LEU A 198 -11.88 4.26 4.15
C LEU A 198 -11.73 5.47 5.09
N LEU A 199 -12.00 5.28 6.38
CA LEU A 199 -12.00 6.38 7.35
C LEU A 199 -10.61 7.04 7.47
N PRO A 200 -9.54 6.35 7.89
CA PRO A 200 -8.24 6.99 8.01
C PRO A 200 -7.62 7.31 6.63
N GLY A 201 -7.87 6.48 5.60
CA GLY A 201 -7.42 6.77 4.24
C GLY A 201 -7.98 8.08 3.70
N GLY A 202 -9.28 8.32 3.89
CA GLY A 202 -9.93 9.57 3.50
C GLY A 202 -9.42 10.77 4.28
N ILE A 203 -9.21 10.62 5.61
CA ILE A 203 -8.68 11.68 6.47
C ILE A 203 -7.26 12.08 6.01
N PHE A 204 -6.33 11.14 5.89
CA PHE A 204 -4.95 11.45 5.53
C PHE A 204 -4.84 11.97 4.09
N LEU A 205 -5.65 11.45 3.15
CA LEU A 205 -5.73 11.97 1.80
C LEU A 205 -6.24 13.42 1.79
N GLY A 206 -7.28 13.73 2.58
CA GLY A 206 -7.80 15.08 2.73
C GLY A 206 -6.78 16.05 3.32
N LEU A 207 -6.05 15.63 4.36
CA LEU A 207 -4.99 16.42 4.99
C LEU A 207 -3.82 16.67 4.05
N GLN A 208 -3.46 15.70 3.21
CA GLN A 208 -2.38 15.81 2.22
C GLN A 208 -2.63 16.92 1.21
N PHE A 209 -3.90 17.16 0.81
CA PHE A 209 -4.26 18.16 -0.20
C PHE A 209 -4.92 19.42 0.38
N ARG A 210 -4.97 19.53 1.70
CA ARG A 210 -5.38 20.77 2.37
C ARG A 210 -4.29 21.81 2.17
N LYS A 211 -4.61 22.93 1.49
CA LYS A 211 -3.70 24.08 1.44
C LYS A 211 -3.47 24.53 2.87
N GLU A 212 -2.22 24.65 3.28
CA GLU A 212 -1.88 25.42 4.48
C GLU A 212 -2.29 26.86 4.15
N THR A 213 -3.42 27.30 4.72
CA THR A 213 -3.78 28.72 4.78
C THR A 213 -2.85 29.34 5.80
N SER A 214 -1.70 29.77 5.35
CA SER A 214 -0.83 30.72 6.03
C SER A 214 -1.24 32.12 5.68
#